data_e971582979909c0972ad2438fafca598
#
_entry.id   e971582979909c0972ad2438fafca598
#
_cell.length_a   1.000
_cell.length_b   1.000
_cell.length_c   1.000
_cell.angle_alpha   90.00
_cell.angle_beta   90.00
_cell.angle_gamma   90.00
#
_symmetry.space_group_name_H-M   'P 1'
#
loop_
_entity.id
_entity.type
_entity.pdbx_description
1 polymer ?
#
loop_
_entity_poly.entity_id
_entity_poly.type
_entity_poly.pdbx_seq_one_letter_code
_entity_poly.pdbx_strand_id
1 'polypeptide(L)'
;MKAWKHRTAWRVLVLNVLLFAIVLYFHVTATPIAGTTKHANYITPTPRVQVTKLANYITPTPRVQATTRSDYLTRIFTGANGMHMTYYLYIPVNYDPQKKYPLVLLLHGGGESANVHNTPGQNRNVLLNQAYVRVWGPGYPGPGSPNVQEHWPSFIVVPQVVNPQRWVNVPAQQGSYTLAAQPTDSLRMAKEIVDALQKQYTNIDPDRLYITGLSMGGYGVWDAIERWPNYFAAAAPLAGAGDPSKASMLIYLPIWDFHGSQDATVPVSGSRDMIAAIKAAGGEPRYTEFPGEGHEVWDYVYSTTGTSTRVPDFFSWLFSQSKIRSTSLIQVK
;
A
#
# COMPACT_ATOMS: atom_id res chain seq x y z
N MET A 1 -60.44 11.78 22.98
CA MET A 1 -60.32 13.00 23.84
C MET A 1 -58.86 13.49 23.75
N LYS A 2 -58.71 14.75 23.30
CA LYS A 2 -57.65 15.77 23.51
C LYS A 2 -56.20 15.30 23.28
N ALA A 3 -55.51 15.54 22.20
CA ALA A 3 -54.94 16.84 21.72
C ALA A 3 -54.05 17.56 22.75
N TRP A 4 -52.74 17.68 22.50
CA TRP A 4 -52.08 18.99 22.48
C TRP A 4 -50.70 18.95 21.88
N LYS A 5 -50.56 19.85 20.93
CA LYS A 5 -49.45 20.49 20.27
C LYS A 5 -48.40 21.06 21.25
N HIS A 6 -47.11 21.10 20.87
CA HIS A 6 -46.39 22.37 20.73
C HIS A 6 -45.15 22.22 19.84
N ARG A 7 -45.09 23.14 18.89
CA ARG A 7 -43.95 23.49 18.01
C ARG A 7 -42.92 24.28 18.79
N THR A 8 -41.65 24.16 18.47
CA THR A 8 -40.74 25.31 18.47
C THR A 8 -39.64 25.12 17.43
N ALA A 9 -39.65 25.98 16.44
CA ALA A 9 -38.59 26.14 15.44
C ALA A 9 -37.48 27.00 16.03
N TRP A 10 -36.24 26.65 15.82
CA TRP A 10 -35.11 27.55 15.96
C TRP A 10 -34.39 27.69 14.63
N ARG A 11 -34.50 28.90 14.09
CA ARG A 11 -33.72 29.42 12.97
C ARG A 11 -32.35 29.80 13.50
N VAL A 12 -31.28 29.27 12.94
CA VAL A 12 -29.93 29.79 13.15
C VAL A 12 -29.53 30.57 11.90
N LEU A 13 -29.24 31.82 12.15
CA LEU A 13 -28.83 32.86 11.22
C LEU A 13 -27.40 32.58 10.73
N VAL A 14 -27.21 32.56 9.39
CA VAL A 14 -25.90 32.51 8.76
C VAL A 14 -25.36 33.92 8.69
N LEU A 15 -24.24 34.18 9.36
CA LEU A 15 -23.53 35.46 9.26
C LEU A 15 -22.33 35.27 8.33
N ASN A 16 -22.40 35.88 7.16
CA ASN A 16 -21.29 36.03 6.22
C ASN A 16 -20.31 37.09 6.74
N VAL A 17 -19.05 36.73 6.93
CA VAL A 17 -17.96 37.69 7.11
C VAL A 17 -17.04 37.61 5.90
N LEU A 18 -17.12 38.65 5.05
CA LEU A 18 -16.17 38.94 3.98
C LEU A 18 -14.90 39.52 4.60
N LEU A 19 -13.75 38.87 4.41
CA LEU A 19 -12.46 39.46 4.67
C LEU A 19 -11.76 39.79 3.34
N PHE A 20 -11.55 41.09 3.14
CA PHE A 20 -10.79 41.68 2.04
C PHE A 20 -9.30 41.36 2.22
N ALA A 21 -8.67 40.74 1.21
CA ALA A 21 -7.23 40.64 1.08
C ALA A 21 -6.70 41.86 0.33
N ILE A 22 -5.86 42.66 0.98
CA ILE A 22 -5.10 43.77 0.40
C ILE A 22 -3.84 43.20 -0.23
N VAL A 23 -3.75 43.31 -1.58
CA VAL A 23 -2.52 43.02 -2.33
C VAL A 23 -1.72 44.31 -2.44
N LEU A 24 -0.55 44.35 -1.80
CA LEU A 24 0.42 45.43 -1.98
C LEU A 24 1.34 45.09 -3.17
N TYR A 25 1.19 45.87 -4.25
CA TYR A 25 2.10 45.88 -5.40
C TYR A 25 3.25 46.85 -5.10
N PHE A 26 4.50 46.33 -5.04
CA PHE A 26 5.69 47.19 -5.12
C PHE A 26 6.15 47.29 -6.57
N HIS A 27 6.01 48.52 -7.12
CA HIS A 27 6.66 48.90 -8.37
C HIS A 27 8.11 49.38 -8.04
N VAL A 28 9.09 48.71 -8.62
CA VAL A 28 10.47 49.21 -8.68
C VAL A 28 10.66 49.77 -10.07
N THR A 29 10.76 51.08 -10.17
CA THR A 29 11.16 51.80 -11.38
C THR A 29 12.68 51.90 -11.44
N ALA A 30 13.31 51.32 -12.44
CA ALA A 30 14.72 51.51 -12.76
C ALA A 30 14.82 52.56 -13.87
N THR A 31 15.53 53.65 -13.60
CA THR A 31 15.94 54.68 -14.57
C THR A 31 17.26 54.27 -15.27
N PRO A 32 17.43 54.49 -16.58
CA PRO A 32 18.67 54.20 -17.26
C PRO A 32 19.68 55.36 -17.17
N ILE A 33 20.90 55.06 -16.80
CA ILE A 33 22.04 56.00 -16.96
C ILE A 33 22.82 55.61 -18.22
N ALA A 34 22.86 56.52 -19.17
CA ALA A 34 23.70 56.41 -20.36
C ALA A 34 25.15 56.77 -20.02
N GLY A 35 26.09 55.92 -20.42
CA GLY A 35 27.52 56.19 -20.35
C GLY A 35 28.31 55.36 -21.34
N THR A 36 28.70 56.01 -22.41
CA THR A 36 29.61 55.50 -23.48
C THR A 36 31.03 55.27 -22.93
N THR A 37 31.67 54.13 -23.23
CA THR A 37 33.10 54.10 -23.66
C THR A 37 33.55 52.71 -24.13
N LYS A 38 34.02 52.70 -25.35
CA LYS A 38 35.17 52.00 -25.99
C LYS A 38 35.52 50.52 -25.70
N HIS A 39 35.56 49.82 -26.82
CA HIS A 39 36.12 48.50 -27.11
C HIS A 39 37.39 48.12 -26.35
N ALA A 40 37.37 46.91 -25.76
CA ALA A 40 38.53 46.04 -25.66
C ALA A 40 38.04 44.57 -25.81
N ASN A 41 38.53 43.93 -26.88
CA ASN A 41 38.30 42.51 -27.12
C ASN A 41 39.07 41.68 -26.10
N TYR A 42 38.37 41.09 -25.13
CA TYR A 42 38.91 39.99 -24.34
C TYR A 42 38.12 38.75 -24.64
N ILE A 43 38.81 37.81 -25.30
CA ILE A 43 38.34 36.43 -25.47
C ILE A 43 38.41 35.78 -24.09
N THR A 44 37.26 35.63 -23.43
CA THR A 44 37.15 34.85 -22.21
C THR A 44 37.10 33.37 -22.58
N PRO A 45 37.97 32.51 -22.03
CA PRO A 45 37.86 31.07 -22.26
C PRO A 45 36.60 30.56 -21.58
N THR A 46 35.79 29.81 -22.35
CA THR A 46 34.61 29.08 -21.89
C THR A 46 35.00 28.20 -20.68
N PRO A 47 34.28 28.28 -19.56
CA PRO A 47 34.52 27.35 -18.47
C PRO A 47 34.21 25.94 -18.93
N ARG A 48 35.23 25.10 -18.93
CA ARG A 48 35.12 23.66 -19.13
C ARG A 48 34.32 23.11 -17.95
N VAL A 49 33.04 22.76 -18.18
CA VAL A 49 32.24 22.04 -17.20
C VAL A 49 32.93 20.70 -16.95
N GLN A 50 33.62 20.60 -15.84
CA GLN A 50 34.03 19.30 -15.31
C GLN A 50 32.77 18.59 -14.88
N VAL A 51 32.34 17.58 -15.66
CA VAL A 51 31.37 16.58 -15.23
C VAL A 51 32.07 15.73 -14.18
N THR A 52 32.01 16.18 -12.92
CA THR A 52 32.31 15.32 -11.78
C THR A 52 31.27 14.20 -11.83
N LYS A 53 31.69 13.00 -12.26
CA LYS A 53 30.94 11.78 -12.00
C LYS A 53 30.62 11.78 -10.50
N LEU A 54 29.36 11.99 -10.15
CA LEU A 54 28.85 11.64 -8.84
C LEU A 54 29.05 10.13 -8.71
N ALA A 55 30.17 9.75 -8.13
CA ALA A 55 30.36 8.40 -7.63
C ALA A 55 29.24 8.19 -6.61
N ASN A 56 28.31 7.30 -6.97
CA ASN A 56 27.33 6.80 -6.02
C ASN A 56 28.12 6.30 -4.81
N TYR A 57 28.09 7.07 -3.74
CA TYR A 57 28.51 6.57 -2.45
C TYR A 57 27.50 5.50 -2.04
N ILE A 58 27.75 4.28 -2.49
CA ILE A 58 27.20 3.09 -1.87
C ILE A 58 27.93 3.05 -0.53
N THR A 59 27.28 3.61 0.50
CA THR A 59 27.70 3.32 1.88
C THR A 59 27.70 1.79 2.01
N PRO A 60 28.82 1.18 2.46
CA PRO A 60 28.86 -0.26 2.60
C PRO A 60 27.69 -0.68 3.49
N THR A 61 26.86 -1.56 2.98
CA THR A 61 25.70 -2.12 3.68
C THR A 61 26.21 -2.61 5.04
N PRO A 62 25.68 -2.13 6.18
CA PRO A 62 26.08 -2.65 7.46
C PRO A 62 25.82 -4.15 7.41
N ARG A 63 26.84 -4.95 7.71
CA ARG A 63 26.72 -6.40 7.86
C ARG A 63 25.56 -6.63 8.82
N VAL A 64 24.43 -7.15 8.31
CA VAL A 64 23.23 -7.37 9.11
C VAL A 64 23.61 -8.42 10.15
N GLN A 65 23.98 -7.96 11.34
CA GLN A 65 24.10 -8.85 12.49
C GLN A 65 22.70 -9.44 12.72
N ALA A 66 22.62 -10.73 12.89
CA ALA A 66 21.43 -11.45 13.31
C ALA A 66 20.95 -10.83 14.64
N THR A 67 20.08 -9.83 14.54
CA THR A 67 19.47 -9.19 15.70
C THR A 67 18.18 -9.92 16.00
N THR A 68 18.06 -10.42 17.22
CA THR A 68 16.80 -10.86 17.82
C THR A 68 15.84 -9.66 17.92
N ARG A 69 15.37 -9.13 16.80
CA ARG A 69 14.42 -8.02 16.80
C ARG A 69 13.01 -8.56 16.79
N SER A 70 12.31 -8.25 17.85
CA SER A 70 10.91 -8.59 18.06
C SER A 70 9.95 -7.52 17.53
N ASP A 71 10.38 -6.58 16.66
CA ASP A 71 9.54 -5.45 16.25
C ASP A 71 9.85 -4.97 14.82
N TYR A 72 8.90 -4.23 14.25
CA TYR A 72 9.03 -3.58 12.96
C TYR A 72 10.04 -2.42 12.98
N LEU A 73 10.91 -2.38 12.01
CA LEU A 73 11.85 -1.28 11.78
C LEU A 73 11.15 -0.16 11.03
N THR A 74 11.18 1.06 11.57
CA THR A 74 10.74 2.24 10.83
C THR A 74 11.79 2.62 9.78
N ARG A 75 11.36 2.82 8.54
CA ARG A 75 12.19 3.22 7.40
C ARG A 75 11.50 4.32 6.62
N ILE A 76 12.29 5.12 5.91
CA ILE A 76 11.81 6.12 4.96
C ILE A 76 12.37 5.76 3.60
N PHE A 77 11.49 5.65 2.63
CA PHE A 77 11.83 5.46 1.22
C PHE A 77 11.70 6.80 0.49
N THR A 78 12.64 7.08 -0.43
CA THR A 78 12.55 8.22 -1.34
C THR A 78 12.30 7.68 -2.74
N GLY A 79 11.13 7.96 -3.27
CA GLY A 79 10.74 7.56 -4.63
C GLY A 79 11.50 8.33 -5.71
N ALA A 80 11.42 7.86 -6.94
CA ALA A 80 12.10 8.46 -8.10
C ALA A 80 11.70 9.93 -8.34
N ASN A 81 10.50 10.33 -7.91
CA ASN A 81 10.01 11.72 -7.98
C ASN A 81 10.41 12.60 -6.78
N GLY A 82 11.26 12.11 -5.86
CA GLY A 82 11.68 12.80 -4.65
C GLY A 82 10.66 12.78 -3.50
N MET A 83 9.50 12.18 -3.67
CA MET A 83 8.54 11.99 -2.59
C MET A 83 9.02 10.95 -1.58
N HIS A 84 8.61 11.11 -0.32
CA HIS A 84 8.98 10.21 0.76
C HIS A 84 7.78 9.39 1.22
N MET A 85 8.04 8.12 1.56
CA MET A 85 7.06 7.23 2.18
C MET A 85 7.69 6.54 3.38
N THR A 86 7.06 6.66 4.54
CA THR A 86 7.40 5.84 5.70
C THR A 86 6.88 4.43 5.48
N TYR A 87 7.71 3.44 5.80
CA TYR A 87 7.29 2.04 5.82
C TYR A 87 7.87 1.31 7.03
N TYR A 88 7.21 0.25 7.41
CA TYR A 88 7.62 -0.59 8.51
C TYR A 88 8.04 -1.94 7.97
N LEU A 89 9.27 -2.33 8.31
CA LEU A 89 9.89 -3.55 7.82
C LEU A 89 10.10 -4.52 8.98
N TYR A 90 9.50 -5.69 8.87
CA TYR A 90 9.86 -6.83 9.70
C TYR A 90 10.83 -7.74 8.96
N ILE A 91 11.90 -8.12 9.62
CA ILE A 91 12.90 -9.09 9.14
C ILE A 91 12.75 -10.34 10.00
N PRO A 92 12.69 -11.55 9.40
CA PRO A 92 12.52 -12.79 10.16
C PRO A 92 13.51 -12.92 11.32
N VAL A 93 13.02 -13.34 12.49
CA VAL A 93 13.89 -13.70 13.62
C VAL A 93 14.81 -14.86 13.16
N ASN A 94 16.06 -14.84 13.59
CA ASN A 94 17.08 -15.80 13.14
C ASN A 94 17.30 -15.79 11.62
N TYR A 95 17.21 -14.59 11.03
CA TYR A 95 17.52 -14.38 9.63
C TYR A 95 18.88 -14.98 9.25
N ASP A 96 18.85 -15.91 8.31
CA ASP A 96 20.03 -16.59 7.77
C ASP A 96 20.24 -16.11 6.32
N PRO A 97 21.33 -15.42 5.99
CA PRO A 97 21.58 -14.92 4.63
C PRO A 97 21.79 -16.03 3.58
N GLN A 98 21.90 -17.29 4.01
CA GLN A 98 22.00 -18.44 3.10
C GLN A 98 20.63 -19.04 2.73
N LYS A 99 19.55 -18.62 3.42
CA LYS A 99 18.18 -19.10 3.16
C LYS A 99 17.41 -18.10 2.32
N LYS A 100 16.49 -18.58 1.48
CA LYS A 100 15.53 -17.76 0.75
C LYS A 100 14.27 -17.58 1.56
N TYR A 101 13.78 -16.33 1.63
CA TYR A 101 12.60 -15.94 2.39
C TYR A 101 11.55 -15.29 1.50
N PRO A 102 10.27 -15.59 1.68
CA PRO A 102 9.20 -14.85 1.06
C PRO A 102 9.12 -13.42 1.60
N LEU A 103 8.44 -12.55 0.84
CA LEU A 103 8.09 -11.20 1.26
C LEU A 103 6.58 -10.99 1.09
N VAL A 104 5.95 -10.40 2.10
CA VAL A 104 4.56 -9.97 2.08
C VAL A 104 4.50 -8.44 2.07
N LEU A 105 3.86 -7.87 1.05
CA LEU A 105 3.46 -6.46 1.01
C LEU A 105 2.03 -6.34 1.56
N LEU A 106 1.88 -5.66 2.70
CA LEU A 106 0.61 -5.46 3.38
C LEU A 106 0.15 -4.01 3.22
N LEU A 107 -0.98 -3.80 2.52
CA LEU A 107 -1.58 -2.49 2.29
C LEU A 107 -2.70 -2.23 3.28
N HIS A 108 -2.57 -1.20 4.10
CA HIS A 108 -3.51 -0.84 5.16
C HIS A 108 -4.79 -0.18 4.63
N GLY A 109 -5.83 -0.11 5.46
CA GLY A 109 -7.08 0.58 5.21
C GLY A 109 -6.98 2.11 5.32
N GLY A 110 -8.11 2.80 5.13
CA GLY A 110 -8.13 4.27 5.21
C GLY A 110 -7.85 4.83 6.60
N GLY A 111 -8.25 4.10 7.64
CA GLY A 111 -8.12 4.51 9.04
C GLY A 111 -6.68 4.56 9.56
N GLU A 112 -5.76 3.85 8.92
CA GLU A 112 -4.36 3.74 9.34
C GLU A 112 -3.42 4.69 8.58
N SER A 113 -3.97 5.56 7.74
CA SER A 113 -3.18 6.59 7.05
C SER A 113 -2.49 7.51 8.05
N ALA A 114 -1.24 7.87 7.75
CA ALA A 114 -0.51 8.85 8.54
C ALA A 114 -1.19 10.22 8.46
N ASN A 115 -1.18 10.95 9.56
CA ASN A 115 -1.66 12.33 9.61
C ASN A 115 -0.46 13.26 9.80
N VAL A 116 -0.40 14.33 9.01
CA VAL A 116 0.68 15.32 9.09
C VAL A 116 0.73 16.08 10.42
N HIS A 117 -0.38 16.08 11.17
CA HIS A 117 -0.46 16.69 12.50
C HIS A 117 -0.03 15.74 13.65
N ASN A 118 0.19 14.45 13.33
CA ASN A 118 0.67 13.48 14.28
C ASN A 118 2.19 13.45 14.35
N THR A 119 2.74 13.09 15.51
CA THR A 119 4.15 12.71 15.61
C THR A 119 4.41 11.40 14.83
N PRO A 120 5.67 11.14 14.43
CA PRO A 120 6.02 9.86 13.80
C PRO A 120 5.62 8.63 14.64
N GLY A 121 5.74 8.72 15.98
CA GLY A 121 5.34 7.67 16.90
C GLY A 121 3.83 7.43 16.91
N GLN A 122 3.02 8.48 16.87
CA GLN A 122 1.56 8.38 16.77
C GLN A 122 1.16 7.72 15.45
N ASN A 123 1.72 8.15 14.32
CA ASN A 123 1.46 7.56 13.01
C ASN A 123 1.85 6.08 12.99
N ARG A 124 3.02 5.72 13.55
CA ARG A 124 3.43 4.33 13.71
C ARG A 124 2.41 3.50 14.50
N ASN A 125 1.94 4.02 15.62
CA ASN A 125 1.03 3.30 16.51
C ASN A 125 -0.36 3.11 15.90
N VAL A 126 -0.86 4.08 15.14
CA VAL A 126 -2.14 3.95 14.42
C VAL A 126 -2.14 2.72 13.51
N LEU A 127 -1.04 2.42 12.86
CA LEU A 127 -0.92 1.28 11.95
C LEU A 127 -0.47 0.00 12.66
N LEU A 128 0.64 0.03 13.40
CA LEU A 128 1.25 -1.19 13.92
C LEU A 128 0.51 -1.80 15.13
N ASN A 129 -0.39 -1.06 15.77
CA ASN A 129 -1.23 -1.61 16.84
C ASN A 129 -2.44 -2.38 16.31
N GLN A 130 -2.71 -2.33 15.00
CA GLN A 130 -3.81 -3.09 14.41
C GLN A 130 -3.54 -4.59 14.51
N ALA A 131 -4.57 -5.35 14.90
CA ALA A 131 -4.45 -6.80 15.07
C ALA A 131 -4.02 -7.48 13.78
N TYR A 132 -4.59 -7.04 12.65
CA TYR A 132 -4.29 -7.56 11.33
C TYR A 132 -2.85 -7.26 10.84
N VAL A 133 -2.15 -6.26 11.41
CA VAL A 133 -0.72 -6.03 11.15
C VAL A 133 0.13 -6.88 12.08
N ARG A 134 -0.27 -6.95 13.36
CA ARG A 134 0.51 -7.64 14.40
C ARG A 134 0.63 -9.14 14.17
N VAL A 135 -0.39 -9.75 13.56
CA VAL A 135 -0.41 -11.19 13.27
C VAL A 135 0.76 -11.63 12.35
N TRP A 136 1.22 -10.74 11.48
CA TRP A 136 2.33 -11.00 10.57
C TRP A 136 3.71 -10.90 11.23
N GLY A 137 3.81 -10.21 12.36
CA GLY A 137 5.05 -9.98 13.09
C GLY A 137 5.24 -10.94 14.27
N PRO A 138 6.34 -10.81 15.01
CA PRO A 138 6.56 -11.60 16.22
C PRO A 138 5.66 -11.10 17.34
N GLY A 139 5.26 -12.01 18.21
CA GLY A 139 4.65 -11.66 19.49
C GLY A 139 3.19 -11.26 19.43
N TYR A 140 2.46 -11.64 18.39
CA TYR A 140 1.01 -11.72 18.48
C TYR A 140 0.65 -13.16 18.87
N PRO A 141 0.43 -13.40 20.14
CA PRO A 141 -0.18 -14.62 20.56
C PRO A 141 -1.42 -14.30 21.41
N GLY A 142 -2.58 -14.71 20.95
CA GLY A 142 -3.46 -15.30 21.92
C GLY A 142 -2.86 -16.67 22.30
N PRO A 143 -3.08 -17.22 23.48
CA PRO A 143 -2.63 -18.57 23.81
C PRO A 143 -3.16 -19.56 22.77
N GLY A 144 -2.24 -20.30 22.10
CA GLY A 144 -2.59 -21.28 21.06
C GLY A 144 -2.61 -20.77 19.62
N SER A 145 -2.18 -19.53 19.37
CA SER A 145 -1.99 -19.04 18.00
C SER A 145 -0.76 -19.63 17.36
N PRO A 146 -0.85 -20.19 16.16
CA PRO A 146 0.32 -20.35 15.34
C PRO A 146 0.87 -18.94 15.03
N ASN A 147 2.07 -18.63 15.51
CA ASN A 147 2.79 -17.46 15.11
C ASN A 147 3.15 -17.62 13.63
N VAL A 148 2.64 -16.73 12.78
CA VAL A 148 2.87 -16.79 11.33
C VAL A 148 4.38 -16.88 11.05
N GLN A 149 5.21 -16.16 11.80
CA GLN A 149 6.65 -16.17 11.61
C GLN A 149 7.34 -17.48 12.06
N GLU A 150 6.77 -18.24 12.99
CA GLU A 150 7.30 -19.55 13.38
C GLU A 150 7.12 -20.60 12.29
N HIS A 151 5.97 -20.55 11.59
CA HIS A 151 5.66 -21.50 10.51
C HIS A 151 6.17 -21.02 9.15
N TRP A 152 6.11 -19.70 8.89
CA TRP A 152 6.48 -19.09 7.60
C TRP A 152 7.36 -17.86 7.82
N PRO A 153 8.65 -18.04 8.22
CA PRO A 153 9.57 -16.90 8.34
C PRO A 153 9.61 -16.09 7.05
N SER A 154 9.23 -14.81 7.14
CA SER A 154 9.03 -13.95 5.98
C SER A 154 9.35 -12.48 6.29
N PHE A 155 9.78 -11.74 5.27
CA PHE A 155 9.81 -10.29 5.34
C PHE A 155 8.39 -9.76 5.26
N ILE A 156 8.04 -8.80 6.13
CA ILE A 156 6.76 -8.09 6.06
C ILE A 156 7.04 -6.61 5.82
N VAL A 157 6.40 -6.06 4.83
CA VAL A 157 6.52 -4.64 4.44
C VAL A 157 5.16 -3.99 4.55
N VAL A 158 5.07 -2.98 5.42
CA VAL A 158 3.83 -2.24 5.66
C VAL A 158 4.11 -0.76 5.37
N PRO A 159 3.96 -0.29 4.13
CA PRO A 159 4.09 1.13 3.82
C PRO A 159 2.88 1.88 4.35
N GLN A 160 3.08 3.16 4.72
CA GLN A 160 2.01 3.99 5.28
C GLN A 160 1.75 5.20 4.39
N VAL A 161 0.54 5.28 3.87
CA VAL A 161 0.04 6.43 3.08
C VAL A 161 -0.17 7.62 4.01
N VAL A 162 0.12 8.81 3.53
CA VAL A 162 -0.13 10.08 4.25
C VAL A 162 -1.44 10.68 3.75
N ASN A 163 -2.37 10.98 4.67
CA ASN A 163 -3.63 11.64 4.35
C ASN A 163 -3.38 13.00 3.65
N PRO A 164 -4.12 13.38 2.59
CA PRO A 164 -5.29 12.71 2.00
C PRO A 164 -4.96 11.73 0.85
N GLN A 165 -3.72 11.32 0.68
CA GLN A 165 -3.33 10.36 -0.37
C GLN A 165 -4.02 9.01 -0.17
N ARG A 166 -4.07 8.20 -1.22
CA ARG A 166 -4.70 6.87 -1.24
C ARG A 166 -3.85 5.90 -2.05
N TRP A 167 -4.11 4.58 -1.89
CA TRP A 167 -3.53 3.57 -2.79
C TRP A 167 -4.09 3.69 -4.20
N VAL A 168 -5.39 4.00 -4.33
CA VAL A 168 -6.08 4.22 -5.60
C VAL A 168 -7.01 5.43 -5.46
N ASN A 169 -7.05 6.29 -6.46
CA ASN A 169 -7.86 7.51 -6.47
C ASN A 169 -9.32 7.22 -6.86
N VAL A 170 -9.98 6.34 -6.09
CA VAL A 170 -11.42 6.07 -6.24
C VAL A 170 -12.13 6.20 -4.89
N PRO A 171 -13.39 6.66 -4.87
CA PRO A 171 -14.20 6.62 -3.65
C PRO A 171 -14.45 5.17 -3.22
N ALA A 172 -14.48 4.91 -1.90
CA ALA A 172 -14.74 3.57 -1.40
C ALA A 172 -16.10 3.02 -1.85
N GLN A 173 -17.11 3.88 -1.96
CA GLN A 173 -18.48 3.52 -2.34
C GLN A 173 -18.65 3.23 -3.85
N GLN A 174 -17.60 3.39 -4.65
CA GLN A 174 -17.73 3.23 -6.10
C GLN A 174 -17.87 1.76 -6.53
N GLY A 175 -17.29 0.82 -5.78
CA GLY A 175 -17.17 -0.57 -6.24
C GLY A 175 -16.17 -0.69 -7.38
N SER A 176 -16.51 -1.45 -8.44
CA SER A 176 -15.67 -1.61 -9.63
C SER A 176 -15.40 -0.27 -10.32
N TYR A 177 -14.21 -0.12 -10.87
CA TYR A 177 -13.75 1.12 -11.51
C TYR A 177 -12.92 0.83 -12.78
N THR A 178 -12.60 1.86 -13.53
CA THR A 178 -11.67 1.75 -14.67
C THR A 178 -10.26 2.11 -14.19
N LEU A 179 -9.30 1.24 -14.45
CA LEU A 179 -7.91 1.42 -14.07
C LEU A 179 -7.32 2.68 -14.71
N ALA A 180 -6.84 3.62 -13.90
CA ALA A 180 -6.18 4.82 -14.39
C ALA A 180 -4.89 4.48 -15.17
N ALA A 181 -4.49 5.32 -16.12
CA ALA A 181 -3.29 5.08 -16.95
C ALA A 181 -2.00 4.93 -16.12
N GLN A 182 -1.92 5.64 -15.00
CA GLN A 182 -0.77 5.58 -14.09
C GLN A 182 -1.23 5.22 -12.67
N PRO A 183 -0.43 4.48 -11.89
CA PRO A 183 -0.70 4.27 -10.48
C PRO A 183 -0.61 5.60 -9.71
N THR A 184 -1.22 5.65 -8.54
CA THR A 184 -0.92 6.72 -7.59
C THR A 184 0.56 6.66 -7.18
N ASP A 185 1.09 7.80 -6.72
CA ASP A 185 2.46 7.83 -6.15
C ASP A 185 2.60 6.89 -4.97
N SER A 186 1.56 6.76 -4.13
CA SER A 186 1.56 5.86 -2.98
C SER A 186 1.72 4.40 -3.40
N LEU A 187 0.95 3.94 -4.38
CA LEU A 187 1.02 2.55 -4.84
C LEU A 187 2.32 2.27 -5.59
N ARG A 188 2.78 3.23 -6.41
CA ARG A 188 4.06 3.15 -7.09
C ARG A 188 5.22 3.01 -6.10
N MET A 189 5.28 3.88 -5.08
CA MET A 189 6.31 3.81 -4.03
C MET A 189 6.24 2.51 -3.23
N ALA A 190 5.05 1.98 -2.95
CA ALA A 190 4.94 0.68 -2.28
C ALA A 190 5.62 -0.44 -3.09
N LYS A 191 5.44 -0.46 -4.41
CA LYS A 191 6.14 -1.41 -5.30
C LYS A 191 7.65 -1.13 -5.35
N GLU A 192 8.06 0.14 -5.48
CA GLU A 192 9.48 0.54 -5.50
C GLU A 192 10.21 0.16 -4.21
N ILE A 193 9.53 0.20 -3.05
CA ILE A 193 10.07 -0.29 -1.76
C ILE A 193 10.39 -1.79 -1.85
N VAL A 194 9.48 -2.60 -2.39
CA VAL A 194 9.73 -4.04 -2.57
C VAL A 194 10.90 -4.28 -3.51
N ASP A 195 11.01 -3.53 -4.62
CA ASP A 195 12.14 -3.62 -5.55
C ASP A 195 13.47 -3.27 -4.86
N ALA A 196 13.48 -2.21 -4.05
CA ALA A 196 14.66 -1.80 -3.29
C ALA A 196 15.07 -2.83 -2.26
N LEU A 197 14.11 -3.44 -1.57
CA LEU A 197 14.36 -4.49 -0.58
C LEU A 197 14.92 -5.76 -1.21
N GLN A 198 14.44 -6.18 -2.39
CA GLN A 198 15.01 -7.31 -3.12
C GLN A 198 16.47 -7.08 -3.53
N LYS A 199 16.84 -5.83 -3.85
CA LYS A 199 18.25 -5.46 -4.11
C LYS A 199 19.10 -5.44 -2.84
N GLN A 200 18.52 -4.98 -1.74
CA GLN A 200 19.20 -4.89 -0.44
C GLN A 200 19.37 -6.26 0.24
N TYR A 201 18.34 -7.09 0.15
CA TYR A 201 18.29 -8.43 0.74
C TYR A 201 18.17 -9.47 -0.38
N THR A 202 19.30 -9.86 -0.94
CA THR A 202 19.38 -10.77 -2.11
C THR A 202 18.82 -12.16 -1.87
N ASN A 203 18.49 -12.47 -0.64
CA ASN A 203 17.83 -13.70 -0.21
C ASN A 203 16.31 -13.56 -0.03
N ILE A 204 15.70 -12.41 -0.33
CA ILE A 204 14.28 -12.36 -0.63
C ILE A 204 14.06 -13.18 -1.90
N ASP A 205 13.11 -14.11 -1.83
CA ASP A 205 12.78 -15.00 -2.93
C ASP A 205 11.87 -14.26 -3.94
N PRO A 206 12.34 -13.96 -5.14
CA PRO A 206 11.54 -13.22 -6.13
C PRO A 206 10.33 -14.01 -6.63
N ASP A 207 10.31 -15.34 -6.43
CA ASP A 207 9.19 -16.20 -6.79
C ASP A 207 8.16 -16.37 -5.68
N ARG A 208 8.40 -15.79 -4.50
CA ARG A 208 7.50 -15.81 -3.35
C ARG A 208 7.25 -14.42 -2.78
N LEU A 209 6.86 -13.49 -3.68
CA LEU A 209 6.38 -12.16 -3.30
C LEU A 209 4.85 -12.21 -3.22
N TYR A 210 4.30 -11.83 -2.10
CA TYR A 210 2.85 -11.83 -1.87
C TYR A 210 2.34 -10.41 -1.61
N ILE A 211 1.10 -10.14 -1.98
CA ILE A 211 0.42 -8.89 -1.68
C ILE A 211 -0.93 -9.15 -1.05
N THR A 212 -1.23 -8.42 0.01
CA THR A 212 -2.54 -8.45 0.66
C THR A 212 -2.87 -7.08 1.23
N GLY A 213 -4.15 -6.81 1.49
CA GLY A 213 -4.58 -5.52 2.01
C GLY A 213 -6.09 -5.45 2.11
N LEU A 214 -6.58 -4.52 2.93
CA LEU A 214 -7.98 -4.43 3.29
C LEU A 214 -8.57 -3.04 2.97
N SER A 215 -9.87 -2.98 2.62
CA SER A 215 -10.56 -1.73 2.37
C SER A 215 -9.84 -0.89 1.31
N MET A 216 -9.37 0.32 1.63
CA MET A 216 -8.50 1.11 0.76
C MET A 216 -7.30 0.30 0.26
N GLY A 217 -6.69 -0.56 1.11
CA GLY A 217 -5.62 -1.49 0.72
C GLY A 217 -6.11 -2.61 -0.18
N GLY A 218 -7.36 -3.07 -0.04
CA GLY A 218 -7.99 -4.04 -0.95
C GLY A 218 -8.07 -3.52 -2.38
N TYR A 219 -8.47 -2.25 -2.56
CA TYR A 219 -8.36 -1.55 -3.86
C TYR A 219 -6.91 -1.50 -4.35
N GLY A 220 -5.97 -1.19 -3.45
CA GLY A 220 -4.54 -1.17 -3.78
C GLY A 220 -4.01 -2.51 -4.23
N VAL A 221 -4.48 -3.62 -3.66
CA VAL A 221 -4.11 -4.97 -4.10
C VAL A 221 -4.60 -5.23 -5.52
N TRP A 222 -5.88 -4.96 -5.80
CA TRP A 222 -6.44 -5.13 -7.15
C TRP A 222 -5.69 -4.27 -8.17
N ASP A 223 -5.53 -2.98 -7.92
CA ASP A 223 -4.79 -2.06 -8.82
C ASP A 223 -3.35 -2.55 -9.05
N ALA A 224 -2.66 -3.01 -8.00
CA ALA A 224 -1.28 -3.51 -8.11
C ALA A 224 -1.17 -4.74 -9.02
N ILE A 225 -2.04 -5.73 -8.84
CA ILE A 225 -1.96 -6.97 -9.64
C ILE A 225 -2.43 -6.76 -11.08
N GLU A 226 -3.36 -5.84 -11.32
CA GLU A 226 -3.80 -5.44 -12.65
C GLU A 226 -2.68 -4.74 -13.44
N ARG A 227 -1.81 -3.97 -12.76
CA ARG A 227 -0.65 -3.31 -13.39
C ARG A 227 0.56 -4.21 -13.54
N TRP A 228 0.79 -5.08 -12.56
CA TRP A 228 1.98 -5.94 -12.47
C TRP A 228 1.60 -7.41 -12.28
N PRO A 229 0.89 -8.02 -13.26
CA PRO A 229 0.27 -9.34 -13.10
C PRO A 229 1.26 -10.48 -12.84
N ASN A 230 2.53 -10.31 -13.26
CA ASN A 230 3.59 -11.31 -13.07
C ASN A 230 4.56 -10.97 -11.92
N TYR A 231 4.23 -9.95 -11.13
CA TYR A 231 5.12 -9.50 -10.06
C TYR A 231 4.97 -10.31 -8.78
N PHE A 232 3.74 -10.60 -8.39
CA PHE A 232 3.42 -11.36 -7.19
C PHE A 232 3.16 -12.84 -7.50
N ALA A 233 3.46 -13.70 -6.51
CA ALA A 233 3.17 -15.14 -6.56
C ALA A 233 1.72 -15.44 -6.13
N ALA A 234 1.14 -14.60 -5.30
CA ALA A 234 -0.27 -14.64 -4.92
C ALA A 234 -0.74 -13.28 -4.43
N ALA A 235 -2.06 -13.08 -4.49
CA ALA A 235 -2.72 -11.88 -4.01
C ALA A 235 -3.95 -12.22 -3.17
N ALA A 236 -4.14 -11.46 -2.08
CA ALA A 236 -5.31 -11.59 -1.23
C ALA A 236 -5.92 -10.20 -0.95
N PRO A 237 -6.80 -9.69 -1.82
CA PRO A 237 -7.58 -8.49 -1.55
C PRO A 237 -8.70 -8.78 -0.56
N LEU A 238 -8.99 -7.82 0.35
CA LEU A 238 -10.09 -7.91 1.31
C LEU A 238 -10.94 -6.64 1.24
N ALA A 239 -12.25 -6.81 1.06
CA ALA A 239 -13.22 -5.72 1.01
C ALA A 239 -12.77 -4.57 0.09
N GLY A 240 -12.37 -4.90 -1.13
CA GLY A 240 -11.90 -3.98 -2.16
C GLY A 240 -12.63 -4.16 -3.49
N ALA A 241 -12.16 -3.46 -4.53
CA ALA A 241 -12.67 -3.58 -5.88
C ALA A 241 -11.55 -3.31 -6.90
N GLY A 242 -11.69 -3.81 -8.13
CA GLY A 242 -10.77 -3.63 -9.24
C GLY A 242 -11.44 -3.21 -10.53
N ASP A 243 -10.71 -3.32 -11.64
CA ASP A 243 -11.18 -3.10 -13.01
C ASP A 243 -11.46 -4.45 -13.69
N PRO A 244 -12.72 -4.89 -13.81
CA PRO A 244 -13.04 -6.18 -14.42
C PRO A 244 -12.56 -6.32 -15.87
N SER A 245 -12.30 -5.22 -16.59
CA SER A 245 -11.76 -5.26 -17.94
C SER A 245 -10.31 -5.79 -17.99
N LYS A 246 -9.61 -5.84 -16.86
CA LYS A 246 -8.24 -6.35 -16.72
C LYS A 246 -8.18 -7.83 -16.33
N ALA A 247 -9.31 -8.46 -16.10
CA ALA A 247 -9.41 -9.82 -15.59
C ALA A 247 -8.60 -10.87 -16.38
N SER A 248 -8.52 -10.74 -17.72
CA SER A 248 -7.75 -11.66 -18.56
C SER A 248 -6.25 -11.68 -18.27
N MET A 249 -5.71 -10.63 -17.65
CA MET A 249 -4.31 -10.55 -17.24
C MET A 249 -4.03 -11.34 -15.96
N LEU A 250 -5.07 -11.72 -15.22
CA LEU A 250 -4.99 -12.30 -13.88
C LEU A 250 -5.30 -13.80 -13.83
N ILE A 251 -5.58 -14.43 -14.97
CA ILE A 251 -6.05 -15.83 -15.06
C ILE A 251 -5.06 -16.85 -14.48
N TYR A 252 -3.77 -16.51 -14.42
CA TYR A 252 -2.73 -17.40 -13.89
C TYR A 252 -2.23 -17.00 -12.49
N LEU A 253 -2.67 -15.85 -11.97
CA LEU A 253 -2.28 -15.41 -10.65
C LEU A 253 -3.17 -16.10 -9.60
N PRO A 254 -2.61 -16.82 -8.62
CA PRO A 254 -3.36 -17.30 -7.46
C PRO A 254 -3.94 -16.10 -6.68
N ILE A 255 -5.28 -16.01 -6.67
CA ILE A 255 -6.02 -14.96 -5.97
C ILE A 255 -6.99 -15.62 -4.99
N TRP A 256 -7.07 -15.07 -3.78
CA TRP A 256 -8.14 -15.39 -2.84
C TRP A 256 -8.72 -14.09 -2.31
N ASP A 257 -9.91 -13.74 -2.81
CA ASP A 257 -10.62 -12.51 -2.46
C ASP A 257 -11.64 -12.74 -1.35
N PHE A 258 -11.82 -11.75 -0.47
CA PHE A 258 -12.70 -11.84 0.69
C PHE A 258 -13.57 -10.59 0.82
N HIS A 259 -14.90 -10.79 1.08
CA HIS A 259 -15.80 -9.67 1.24
C HIS A 259 -16.98 -10.02 2.15
N GLY A 260 -17.50 -9.03 2.87
CA GLY A 260 -18.76 -9.16 3.61
C GLY A 260 -19.97 -8.91 2.70
N SER A 261 -20.98 -9.76 2.76
CA SER A 261 -22.14 -9.65 1.85
C SER A 261 -23.01 -8.42 2.11
N GLN A 262 -22.91 -7.81 3.30
CA GLN A 262 -23.61 -6.60 3.71
C GLN A 262 -22.66 -5.41 3.97
N ASP A 263 -21.53 -5.37 3.26
CA ASP A 263 -20.60 -4.27 3.35
C ASP A 263 -21.23 -2.96 2.84
N ALA A 264 -21.46 -2.03 3.77
CA ALA A 264 -22.05 -0.71 3.49
C ALA A 264 -21.00 0.35 3.13
N THR A 265 -19.70 0.03 3.22
CA THR A 265 -18.58 0.95 2.96
C THR A 265 -18.03 0.73 1.57
N VAL A 266 -17.72 -0.51 1.21
CA VAL A 266 -17.25 -0.92 -0.11
C VAL A 266 -18.27 -1.91 -0.67
N PRO A 267 -18.94 -1.62 -1.79
CA PRO A 267 -19.93 -2.51 -2.35
C PRO A 267 -19.34 -3.88 -2.67
N VAL A 268 -19.97 -4.95 -2.17
CA VAL A 268 -19.56 -6.34 -2.43
C VAL A 268 -19.57 -6.70 -3.92
N SER A 269 -20.31 -5.93 -4.74
CA SER A 269 -20.28 -6.04 -6.20
C SER A 269 -18.87 -5.89 -6.77
N GLY A 270 -17.98 -5.08 -6.14
CA GLY A 270 -16.61 -4.93 -6.59
C GLY A 270 -15.83 -6.25 -6.62
N SER A 271 -15.94 -7.06 -5.57
CA SER A 271 -15.39 -8.41 -5.54
C SER A 271 -16.11 -9.36 -6.50
N ARG A 272 -17.43 -9.37 -6.48
CA ARG A 272 -18.23 -10.26 -7.35
C ARG A 272 -17.92 -10.04 -8.83
N ASP A 273 -17.82 -8.77 -9.27
CA ASP A 273 -17.52 -8.43 -10.66
C ASP A 273 -16.11 -8.90 -11.06
N MET A 274 -15.10 -8.69 -10.22
CA MET A 274 -13.74 -9.15 -10.47
C MET A 274 -13.66 -10.68 -10.56
N ILE A 275 -14.25 -11.39 -9.61
CA ILE A 275 -14.25 -12.85 -9.58
C ILE A 275 -15.01 -13.43 -10.79
N ALA A 276 -16.15 -12.87 -11.15
CA ALA A 276 -16.92 -13.27 -12.32
C ALA A 276 -16.13 -13.05 -13.61
N ALA A 277 -15.49 -11.88 -13.76
CA ALA A 277 -14.70 -11.55 -14.94
C ALA A 277 -13.45 -12.45 -15.09
N ILE A 278 -12.73 -12.75 -13.99
CA ILE A 278 -11.57 -13.65 -14.04
C ILE A 278 -12.00 -15.07 -14.41
N LYS A 279 -13.11 -15.58 -13.84
CA LYS A 279 -13.66 -16.89 -14.20
C LYS A 279 -14.11 -16.93 -15.67
N ALA A 280 -14.77 -15.88 -16.15
CA ALA A 280 -15.18 -15.78 -17.55
C ALA A 280 -13.98 -15.75 -18.52
N ALA A 281 -12.85 -15.21 -18.08
CA ALA A 281 -11.59 -15.22 -18.83
C ALA A 281 -10.82 -16.56 -18.75
N GLY A 282 -11.29 -17.54 -17.95
CA GLY A 282 -10.68 -18.86 -17.81
C GLY A 282 -9.72 -19.00 -16.61
N GLY A 283 -9.71 -18.04 -15.68
CA GLY A 283 -8.97 -18.14 -14.43
C GLY A 283 -9.74 -18.85 -13.32
N GLU A 284 -9.05 -19.24 -12.25
CA GLU A 284 -9.61 -20.00 -11.12
C GLU A 284 -9.34 -19.26 -9.78
N PRO A 285 -9.87 -18.02 -9.60
CA PRO A 285 -9.71 -17.30 -8.34
C PRO A 285 -10.54 -17.96 -7.23
N ARG A 286 -10.00 -17.97 -6.01
CA ARG A 286 -10.77 -18.28 -4.80
C ARG A 286 -11.58 -17.05 -4.38
N TYR A 287 -12.77 -17.26 -3.87
CA TYR A 287 -13.61 -16.22 -3.30
C TYR A 287 -14.32 -16.72 -2.06
N THR A 288 -14.25 -15.95 -0.99
CA THR A 288 -15.00 -16.16 0.24
C THR A 288 -15.85 -14.93 0.52
N GLU A 289 -17.15 -15.05 0.34
CA GLU A 289 -18.11 -14.05 0.78
C GLU A 289 -18.65 -14.46 2.13
N PHE A 290 -18.61 -13.56 3.11
CA PHE A 290 -19.10 -13.83 4.46
C PHE A 290 -20.57 -13.40 4.56
N PRO A 291 -21.54 -14.35 4.64
CA PRO A 291 -22.96 -14.03 4.66
C PRO A 291 -23.33 -13.20 5.90
N GLY A 292 -24.05 -12.10 5.70
CA GLY A 292 -24.53 -11.22 6.76
C GLY A 292 -23.46 -10.29 7.36
N GLU A 293 -22.19 -10.44 6.95
CA GLU A 293 -21.09 -9.62 7.49
C GLU A 293 -20.94 -8.30 6.76
N GLY A 294 -20.48 -7.29 7.51
CA GLY A 294 -20.19 -5.94 7.02
C GLY A 294 -18.76 -5.79 6.49
N HIS A 295 -18.20 -4.59 6.68
CA HIS A 295 -16.92 -4.20 6.09
C HIS A 295 -15.71 -4.92 6.71
N GLU A 296 -15.69 -5.17 8.03
CA GLU A 296 -14.50 -5.59 8.79
C GLU A 296 -14.26 -7.11 8.74
N VAL A 297 -14.13 -7.68 7.53
CA VAL A 297 -13.93 -9.12 7.34
C VAL A 297 -12.49 -9.60 7.56
N TRP A 298 -11.52 -8.70 7.66
CA TRP A 298 -10.10 -9.05 7.83
C TRP A 298 -9.80 -9.73 9.14
N ASP A 299 -10.59 -9.49 10.19
CA ASP A 299 -10.45 -10.20 11.45
C ASP A 299 -10.77 -11.69 11.35
N TYR A 300 -11.60 -12.08 10.37
CA TYR A 300 -11.91 -13.49 10.09
C TYR A 300 -10.82 -14.19 9.28
N VAL A 301 -10.08 -13.42 8.46
CA VAL A 301 -9.05 -13.94 7.55
C VAL A 301 -7.69 -13.97 8.21
N TYR A 302 -7.29 -12.88 8.85
CA TYR A 302 -5.97 -12.75 9.46
C TYR A 302 -5.90 -13.27 10.91
N SER A 303 -7.03 -13.64 11.50
CA SER A 303 -7.02 -14.23 12.84
C SER A 303 -6.43 -15.64 12.78
N THR A 304 -5.54 -15.93 13.72
CA THR A 304 -4.94 -17.24 13.90
C THR A 304 -5.55 -18.00 15.08
N THR A 305 -6.48 -17.38 15.82
CA THR A 305 -7.06 -17.95 17.04
C THR A 305 -8.52 -17.61 17.25
N GLY A 306 -9.17 -18.50 18.00
CA GLY A 306 -10.49 -18.27 18.60
C GLY A 306 -11.64 -18.41 17.62
N THR A 307 -12.81 -17.95 18.05
CA THR A 307 -14.06 -18.00 17.28
C THR A 307 -14.06 -17.04 16.07
N SER A 308 -13.10 -16.12 15.99
CA SER A 308 -12.95 -15.18 14.87
C SER A 308 -12.31 -15.80 13.65
N THR A 309 -11.55 -16.89 13.79
CA THR A 309 -10.91 -17.56 12.63
C THR A 309 -11.97 -18.29 11.81
N ARG A 310 -12.28 -17.77 10.62
CA ARG A 310 -13.22 -18.41 9.67
C ARG A 310 -12.52 -18.93 8.42
N VAL A 311 -11.22 -18.64 8.26
CA VAL A 311 -10.40 -19.06 7.12
C VAL A 311 -9.07 -19.62 7.64
N PRO A 312 -9.09 -20.78 8.30
CA PRO A 312 -7.91 -21.33 8.99
C PRO A 312 -6.77 -21.71 8.04
N ASP A 313 -7.05 -21.94 6.78
CA ASP A 313 -6.06 -22.31 5.75
C ASP A 313 -5.50 -21.12 4.97
N PHE A 314 -5.85 -19.87 5.32
CA PHE A 314 -5.40 -18.67 4.61
C PHE A 314 -3.87 -18.56 4.51
N PHE A 315 -3.18 -18.64 5.65
CA PHE A 315 -1.71 -18.49 5.67
C PHE A 315 -1.03 -19.68 4.96
N SER A 316 -1.47 -20.90 5.20
CA SER A 316 -0.91 -22.07 4.53
C SER A 316 -1.12 -22.02 3.03
N TRP A 317 -2.30 -21.56 2.56
CA TRP A 317 -2.55 -21.31 1.15
C TRP A 317 -1.62 -20.24 0.59
N LEU A 318 -1.51 -19.07 1.24
CA LEU A 318 -0.70 -17.96 0.74
C LEU A 318 0.76 -18.37 0.58
N PHE A 319 1.35 -18.94 1.62
CA PHE A 319 2.76 -19.31 1.63
C PHE A 319 3.07 -20.58 0.80
N SER A 320 2.08 -21.33 0.37
CA SER A 320 2.24 -22.44 -0.58
C SER A 320 2.39 -22.00 -2.03
N GLN A 321 2.06 -20.74 -2.36
CA GLN A 321 2.10 -20.23 -3.73
C GLN A 321 3.53 -19.87 -4.15
N SER A 322 3.85 -20.10 -5.44
CA SER A 322 5.10 -19.69 -6.05
C SER A 322 4.90 -19.46 -7.54
N LYS A 323 5.54 -18.46 -8.12
CA LYS A 323 5.49 -18.20 -9.55
C LYS A 323 5.96 -19.39 -10.40
N ILE A 324 6.95 -20.14 -9.95
CA ILE A 324 7.44 -21.35 -10.66
C ILE A 324 6.36 -22.41 -10.72
N ARG A 325 5.61 -22.64 -9.62
CA ARG A 325 4.52 -23.62 -9.61
C ARG A 325 3.38 -23.24 -10.53
N SER A 326 3.02 -21.95 -10.56
CA SER A 326 1.96 -21.44 -11.45
C SER A 326 2.31 -21.64 -12.93
N THR A 327 3.57 -21.44 -13.32
CA THR A 327 4.03 -21.66 -14.70
C THR A 327 4.08 -23.15 -15.09
N SER A 328 4.44 -24.02 -14.17
CA SER A 328 4.50 -25.48 -14.40
C SER A 328 3.14 -26.12 -14.68
N LEU A 329 2.06 -25.57 -14.10
CA LEU A 329 0.69 -26.04 -14.34
C LEU A 329 0.16 -25.69 -15.73
N ILE A 330 0.72 -24.66 -16.38
CA ILE A 330 0.31 -24.20 -17.71
C ILE A 330 0.86 -25.11 -18.81
N GLN A 331 2.01 -25.76 -18.59
CA GLN A 331 2.62 -26.62 -19.60
C GLN A 331 1.96 -28.02 -19.70
N VAL A 332 1.05 -28.36 -18.80
CA VAL A 332 0.40 -29.69 -18.74
C VAL A 332 -1.07 -29.65 -19.20
N LYS A 333 -1.63 -28.47 -19.52
CA LYS A 333 -2.95 -28.32 -20.13
C LYS A 333 -2.83 -28.00 -21.61
#